data_5a0a682dd3e019d36c851056010cfa9f
#
_entry.id   5a0a682dd3e019d36c851056010cfa9f
#
_cell.length_a   1.000
_cell.length_b   1.000
_cell.length_c   1.000
_cell.angle_alpha   90.00
_cell.angle_beta   90.00
_cell.angle_gamma   90.00
#
_symmetry.space_group_name_H-M   'P 1'
#
loop_
_entity.id
_entity.type
_entity.pdbx_description
1 polymer ?
#
loop_
_entity_poly.entity_id
_entity_poly.type
_entity_poly.pdbx_seq_one_letter_code
_entity_poly.pdbx_strand_id
1 'polypeptide(L)'
;MKFNVYRNIAILLFLALAAMVTGMCSCRRASAEKPSVVVSIPPQRYLMEAIVGNKVQVSCLLSDDSNPETYEPDMQVMLSVERSDAYFIVGTIGYELAIMPKLQSNNPDLPIINTSEGIQFLDSHDADEGNVDPHVWVSVRNTKIIAKNMYAHLVKLYPKWQKYFTKRYQALQKSLDEMDRNFTSRLQQAQHSSFLVWHPTFSYFARDYQLKQISLDDGKEPTVTALRNRLDLARKSGAEVLFLQPQIDGRQAATLLRDLNVEKITINPLSMKWNEELTKMVDAIASQPVVKNP
;
A
#
# COMPACT_ATOMS: atom_id res chain seq x y z
N MET A 1 -20.33 -24.45 76.62
CA MET A 1 -20.63 -25.21 75.37
C MET A 1 -21.17 -24.32 74.27
N LYS A 2 -21.96 -23.28 74.49
CA LYS A 2 -22.52 -22.43 73.45
C LYS A 2 -21.51 -21.54 72.69
N PHE A 3 -20.43 -21.11 73.35
CA PHE A 3 -19.41 -20.22 72.75
C PHE A 3 -18.64 -20.85 71.58
N ASN A 4 -18.36 -22.15 71.64
CA ASN A 4 -17.61 -22.86 70.59
C ASN A 4 -18.46 -23.10 69.31
N VAL A 5 -19.77 -23.19 69.45
CA VAL A 5 -20.66 -23.40 68.29
C VAL A 5 -20.72 -22.13 67.43
N TYR A 6 -20.87 -20.94 68.04
CA TYR A 6 -20.90 -19.67 67.29
C TYR A 6 -19.55 -19.36 66.61
N ARG A 7 -18.44 -19.71 67.24
CA ARG A 7 -17.08 -19.55 66.67
C ARG A 7 -16.92 -20.44 65.44
N ASN A 8 -17.37 -21.67 65.48
CA ASN A 8 -17.27 -22.59 64.35
C ASN A 8 -18.21 -22.20 63.18
N ILE A 9 -19.40 -21.66 63.49
CA ILE A 9 -20.32 -21.16 62.47
C ILE A 9 -19.75 -19.90 61.80
N ALA A 10 -19.13 -18.97 62.55
CA ALA A 10 -18.46 -17.80 61.98
C ALA A 10 -17.30 -18.15 61.06
N ILE A 11 -16.49 -19.17 61.43
CA ILE A 11 -15.39 -19.64 60.58
C ILE A 11 -15.92 -20.29 59.31
N LEU A 12 -16.96 -21.10 59.37
CA LEU A 12 -17.60 -21.70 58.19
C LEU A 12 -18.19 -20.67 57.25
N LEU A 13 -18.84 -19.63 57.79
CA LEU A 13 -19.37 -18.51 57.01
C LEU A 13 -18.25 -17.71 56.34
N PHE A 14 -17.15 -17.49 57.04
CA PHE A 14 -15.99 -16.78 56.51
C PHE A 14 -15.28 -17.59 55.39
N LEU A 15 -15.18 -18.90 55.55
CA LEU A 15 -14.63 -19.81 54.51
C LEU A 15 -15.56 -19.90 53.31
N ALA A 16 -16.90 -19.92 53.52
CA ALA A 16 -17.87 -19.90 52.44
C ALA A 16 -17.86 -18.56 51.65
N LEU A 17 -17.71 -17.43 52.36
CA LEU A 17 -17.57 -16.11 51.73
C LEU A 17 -16.27 -15.97 50.96
N ALA A 18 -15.15 -16.49 51.50
CA ALA A 18 -13.86 -16.51 50.81
C ALA A 18 -13.90 -17.38 49.56
N ALA A 19 -14.58 -18.53 49.59
CA ALA A 19 -14.78 -19.39 48.45
C ALA A 19 -15.68 -18.76 47.37
N MET A 20 -16.66 -17.94 47.74
CA MET A 20 -17.48 -17.15 46.80
C MET A 20 -16.65 -16.02 46.14
N VAL A 21 -15.76 -15.37 46.86
CA VAL A 21 -14.94 -14.28 46.31
C VAL A 21 -13.89 -14.84 45.34
N THR A 22 -13.33 -16.03 45.59
CA THR A 22 -12.40 -16.70 44.67
C THR A 22 -13.09 -17.30 43.44
N GLY A 23 -14.37 -17.65 43.55
CA GLY A 23 -15.19 -18.12 42.39
C GLY A 23 -15.59 -17.01 41.45
N MET A 24 -15.55 -15.72 41.87
CA MET A 24 -15.85 -14.55 41.03
C MET A 24 -14.61 -14.01 40.28
N CYS A 25 -13.44 -14.62 40.42
CA CYS A 25 -12.39 -14.52 39.40
C CYS A 25 -12.83 -15.31 38.17
N SER A 26 -14.06 -15.02 37.72
CA SER A 26 -14.61 -15.41 36.45
C SER A 26 -13.57 -15.01 35.40
N CYS A 27 -12.97 -15.98 34.77
CA CYS A 27 -12.35 -15.80 33.46
C CYS A 27 -13.30 -14.93 32.63
N ARG A 28 -13.10 -13.62 32.65
CA ARG A 28 -13.40 -12.81 31.48
C ARG A 28 -12.66 -13.53 30.37
N ARG A 29 -13.37 -14.41 29.66
CA ARG A 29 -12.97 -14.75 28.31
C ARG A 29 -12.88 -13.40 27.64
N ALA A 30 -11.71 -12.80 27.65
CA ALA A 30 -11.35 -11.81 26.69
C ALA A 30 -11.71 -12.51 25.40
N SER A 31 -12.75 -12.05 24.70
CA SER A 31 -12.96 -12.45 23.33
C SER A 31 -11.63 -12.14 22.68
N ALA A 32 -10.87 -13.18 22.36
CA ALA A 32 -9.55 -12.99 21.82
C ALA A 32 -9.76 -12.08 20.61
N GLU A 33 -9.32 -10.84 20.73
CA GLU A 33 -9.43 -9.90 19.63
C GLU A 33 -8.84 -10.59 18.42
N LYS A 34 -9.53 -10.51 17.29
CA LYS A 34 -9.07 -11.16 16.08
C LYS A 34 -7.70 -10.56 15.75
N PRO A 35 -6.67 -11.38 15.53
CA PRO A 35 -5.37 -10.87 15.15
C PRO A 35 -5.47 -9.84 14.05
N SER A 36 -4.74 -8.75 14.19
CA SER A 36 -4.87 -7.60 13.30
C SER A 36 -3.52 -7.04 12.91
N VAL A 37 -3.41 -6.64 11.65
CA VAL A 37 -2.24 -5.93 11.13
C VAL A 37 -2.70 -4.68 10.39
N VAL A 38 -1.81 -3.70 10.33
CA VAL A 38 -2.03 -2.46 9.60
C VAL A 38 -1.05 -2.37 8.44
N VAL A 39 -1.50 -1.82 7.34
CA VAL A 39 -0.69 -1.49 6.16
C VAL A 39 -0.84 -0.02 5.82
N SER A 40 0.10 0.57 5.10
CA SER A 40 0.08 1.99 4.77
C SER A 40 -0.90 2.34 3.66
N ILE A 41 -0.91 1.57 2.57
CA ILE A 41 -1.63 1.90 1.34
C ILE A 41 -2.52 0.75 0.85
N PRO A 42 -3.59 1.06 0.09
CA PRO A 42 -4.52 0.05 -0.43
C PRO A 42 -3.87 -1.05 -1.28
N PRO A 43 -2.86 -0.82 -2.15
CA PRO A 43 -2.14 -1.90 -2.82
C PRO A 43 -1.48 -2.91 -1.86
N GLN A 44 -0.91 -2.44 -0.73
CA GLN A 44 -0.41 -3.35 0.29
C GLN A 44 -1.54 -4.15 0.95
N ARG A 45 -2.71 -3.53 1.16
CA ARG A 45 -3.87 -4.23 1.70
C ARG A 45 -4.34 -5.35 0.76
N TYR A 46 -4.40 -5.10 -0.55
CA TYR A 46 -4.69 -6.12 -1.55
C TYR A 46 -3.77 -7.34 -1.40
N LEU A 47 -2.46 -7.12 -1.31
CA LEU A 47 -1.47 -8.20 -1.15
C LEU A 47 -1.62 -8.92 0.19
N MET A 48 -1.78 -8.16 1.27
CA MET A 48 -1.92 -8.68 2.63
C MET A 48 -3.17 -9.58 2.73
N GLU A 49 -4.33 -9.12 2.28
CA GLU A 49 -5.57 -9.88 2.27
C GLU A 49 -5.49 -11.14 1.38
N ALA A 50 -4.73 -11.05 0.27
CA ALA A 50 -4.45 -12.22 -0.56
C ALA A 50 -3.68 -13.31 0.22
N ILE A 51 -2.79 -12.95 1.14
CA ILE A 51 -1.99 -13.88 1.93
C ILE A 51 -2.77 -14.36 3.16
N VAL A 52 -3.33 -13.44 3.95
CA VAL A 52 -3.92 -13.79 5.26
C VAL A 52 -5.34 -14.34 5.16
N GLY A 53 -6.07 -14.03 4.10
CA GLY A 53 -7.48 -14.41 3.92
C GLY A 53 -8.33 -13.90 5.09
N ASN A 54 -9.08 -14.81 5.72
CA ASN A 54 -9.96 -14.47 6.85
C ASN A 54 -9.31 -14.71 8.24
N LYS A 55 -8.00 -15.02 8.29
CA LYS A 55 -7.32 -15.38 9.55
C LYS A 55 -6.88 -14.15 10.35
N VAL A 56 -6.53 -13.07 9.67
CA VAL A 56 -6.06 -11.82 10.27
C VAL A 56 -6.92 -10.68 9.72
N GLN A 57 -7.25 -9.73 10.57
CA GLN A 57 -7.89 -8.48 10.14
C GLN A 57 -6.83 -7.56 9.56
N VAL A 58 -7.12 -6.96 8.42
CA VAL A 58 -6.22 -6.01 7.76
C VAL A 58 -6.87 -4.64 7.74
N SER A 59 -6.20 -3.67 8.33
CA SER A 59 -6.57 -2.25 8.26
C SER A 59 -5.56 -1.50 7.38
N CYS A 60 -6.00 -0.46 6.72
CA CYS A 60 -5.17 0.40 5.89
C CYS A 60 -5.24 1.83 6.42
N LEU A 61 -4.08 2.50 6.51
CA LEU A 61 -4.02 3.88 6.94
C LEU A 61 -4.63 4.82 5.92
N LEU A 62 -4.19 4.71 4.68
CA LEU A 62 -4.64 5.55 3.58
C LEU A 62 -5.91 4.97 2.96
N SER A 63 -6.88 5.84 2.62
CA SER A 63 -8.02 5.46 1.78
C SER A 63 -7.67 5.61 0.29
N ASP A 64 -8.46 4.96 -0.59
CA ASP A 64 -8.24 4.98 -2.04
C ASP A 64 -8.28 6.39 -2.65
N ASP A 65 -8.95 7.34 -1.97
CA ASP A 65 -9.14 8.72 -2.46
C ASP A 65 -8.14 9.73 -1.83
N SER A 66 -7.30 9.27 -0.91
CA SER A 66 -6.37 10.16 -0.20
C SER A 66 -5.08 10.38 -0.98
N ASN A 67 -4.51 11.59 -0.87
CA ASN A 67 -3.18 11.87 -1.40
C ASN A 67 -2.11 11.50 -0.36
N PRO A 68 -1.17 10.57 -0.66
CA PRO A 68 -0.14 10.15 0.29
C PRO A 68 0.86 11.26 0.65
N GLU A 69 1.02 12.28 -0.20
CA GLU A 69 1.96 13.38 0.03
C GLU A 69 1.47 14.36 1.11
N THR A 70 0.14 14.52 1.20
CA THR A 70 -0.50 15.47 2.13
C THR A 70 -1.27 14.77 3.26
N TYR A 71 -1.16 13.45 3.35
CA TYR A 71 -1.93 12.67 4.32
C TYR A 71 -1.38 12.84 5.74
N GLU A 72 -2.25 13.21 6.66
CA GLU A 72 -1.99 13.26 8.09
C GLU A 72 -2.96 12.33 8.82
N PRO A 73 -2.49 11.21 9.39
CA PRO A 73 -3.34 10.30 10.14
C PRO A 73 -3.95 10.96 11.38
N ASP A 74 -5.24 10.82 11.58
CA ASP A 74 -5.91 11.26 12.79
C ASP A 74 -5.56 10.38 14.01
N MET A 75 -5.98 10.83 15.20
CA MET A 75 -5.71 10.13 16.45
C MET A 75 -6.30 8.71 16.48
N GLN A 76 -7.47 8.49 15.88
CA GLN A 76 -8.12 7.17 15.90
C GLN A 76 -7.35 6.18 15.01
N VAL A 77 -6.87 6.65 13.88
CA VAL A 77 -6.01 5.88 12.98
C VAL A 77 -4.71 5.51 13.69
N MET A 78 -4.06 6.46 14.37
CA MET A 78 -2.83 6.20 15.14
C MET A 78 -3.06 5.16 16.24
N LEU A 79 -4.16 5.26 17.00
CA LEU A 79 -4.52 4.27 18.01
C LEU A 79 -4.81 2.88 17.41
N SER A 80 -5.33 2.80 16.20
CA SER A 80 -5.55 1.51 15.53
C SER A 80 -4.23 0.83 15.18
N VAL A 81 -3.21 1.60 14.78
CA VAL A 81 -1.86 1.09 14.54
C VAL A 81 -1.24 0.57 15.84
N GLU A 82 -1.31 1.37 16.91
CA GLU A 82 -0.74 1.01 18.22
C GLU A 82 -1.33 -0.27 18.82
N ARG A 83 -2.58 -0.61 18.49
CA ARG A 83 -3.29 -1.81 18.97
C ARG A 83 -3.13 -3.02 18.07
N SER A 84 -2.52 -2.86 16.91
CA SER A 84 -2.32 -3.96 15.98
C SER A 84 -1.12 -4.85 16.38
N ASP A 85 -1.08 -6.08 15.86
CA ASP A 85 0.03 -7.00 16.10
C ASP A 85 1.28 -6.61 15.30
N ALA A 86 1.14 -5.82 14.23
CA ALA A 86 2.25 -5.27 13.44
C ALA A 86 1.77 -4.20 12.46
N TYR A 87 2.67 -3.28 12.11
CA TYR A 87 2.49 -2.29 11.05
C TYR A 87 3.45 -2.57 9.89
N PHE A 88 2.91 -2.77 8.69
CA PHE A 88 3.66 -3.03 7.47
C PHE A 88 3.73 -1.75 6.62
N ILE A 89 4.88 -1.12 6.60
CA ILE A 89 5.14 0.11 5.84
C ILE A 89 5.68 -0.20 4.43
N VAL A 90 5.50 0.73 3.50
CA VAL A 90 6.25 0.75 2.25
C VAL A 90 7.70 1.12 2.54
N GLY A 91 7.92 2.08 3.41
CA GLY A 91 9.23 2.50 3.90
C GLY A 91 9.84 3.67 3.13
N THR A 92 9.13 4.20 2.12
CA THR A 92 9.59 5.30 1.26
C THR A 92 8.60 6.46 1.23
N ILE A 93 7.39 6.30 1.77
CA ILE A 93 6.34 7.32 1.71
C ILE A 93 6.54 8.36 2.83
N GLY A 94 6.44 9.63 2.50
CA GLY A 94 6.74 10.74 3.41
C GLY A 94 5.94 10.71 4.72
N TYR A 95 4.62 10.45 4.68
CA TYR A 95 3.82 10.41 5.90
C TYR A 95 4.19 9.24 6.83
N GLU A 96 4.63 8.07 6.28
CA GLU A 96 5.12 6.96 7.10
C GLU A 96 6.31 7.42 7.94
N LEU A 97 7.27 8.09 7.30
CA LEU A 97 8.48 8.62 7.96
C LEU A 97 8.12 9.68 9.02
N ALA A 98 7.13 10.53 8.73
CA ALA A 98 6.69 11.59 9.65
C ALA A 98 6.04 11.05 10.93
N ILE A 99 5.25 9.96 10.85
CA ILE A 99 4.56 9.39 12.02
C ILE A 99 5.43 8.42 12.83
N MET A 100 6.52 7.91 12.25
CA MET A 100 7.37 6.87 12.84
C MET A 100 7.89 7.21 14.25
N PRO A 101 8.46 8.41 14.52
CA PRO A 101 8.97 8.74 15.85
C PRO A 101 7.90 8.68 16.93
N LYS A 102 6.66 9.12 16.60
CA LYS A 102 5.55 9.09 17.53
C LYS A 102 5.07 7.66 17.82
N LEU A 103 4.96 6.82 16.78
CA LEU A 103 4.59 5.41 16.94
C LEU A 103 5.59 4.66 17.80
N GLN A 104 6.88 4.83 17.56
CA GLN A 104 7.96 4.20 18.33
C GLN A 104 8.01 4.68 19.78
N SER A 105 7.69 5.95 20.02
CA SER A 105 7.61 6.49 21.38
C SER A 105 6.43 5.95 22.18
N ASN A 106 5.26 5.80 21.52
CA ASN A 106 4.02 5.36 22.18
C ASN A 106 3.97 3.85 22.39
N ASN A 107 4.50 3.08 21.44
CA ASN A 107 4.55 1.61 21.49
C ASN A 107 5.89 1.11 20.93
N PRO A 108 6.95 1.08 21.79
CA PRO A 108 8.29 0.64 21.37
C PRO A 108 8.34 -0.84 20.92
N ASP A 109 7.40 -1.65 21.39
CA ASP A 109 7.34 -3.08 21.11
C ASP A 109 6.54 -3.41 19.84
N LEU A 110 5.89 -2.42 19.19
CA LEU A 110 5.15 -2.62 17.95
C LEU A 110 6.10 -3.00 16.82
N PRO A 111 5.97 -4.20 16.23
CA PRO A 111 6.75 -4.56 15.06
C PRO A 111 6.40 -3.68 13.87
N ILE A 112 7.35 -2.88 13.38
CA ILE A 112 7.23 -2.09 12.17
C ILE A 112 8.07 -2.74 11.08
N ILE A 113 7.43 -3.19 10.01
CA ILE A 113 8.01 -4.02 8.97
C ILE A 113 8.10 -3.23 7.67
N ASN A 114 9.32 -2.93 7.21
CA ASN A 114 9.55 -2.35 5.88
C ASN A 114 9.36 -3.43 4.82
N THR A 115 8.32 -3.29 4.00
CA THR A 115 8.00 -4.26 2.96
C THR A 115 8.84 -4.10 1.69
N SER A 116 9.54 -2.98 1.53
CA SER A 116 10.39 -2.70 0.37
C SER A 116 11.84 -3.16 0.54
N GLU A 117 12.17 -3.86 1.63
CA GLU A 117 13.51 -4.38 1.83
C GLU A 117 13.95 -5.26 0.66
N GLY A 118 15.12 -4.96 0.07
CA GLY A 118 15.68 -5.66 -1.08
C GLY A 118 15.18 -5.16 -2.44
N ILE A 119 14.35 -4.12 -2.49
CA ILE A 119 14.01 -3.43 -3.74
C ILE A 119 15.18 -2.52 -4.15
N GLN A 120 15.52 -2.56 -5.44
CA GLN A 120 16.43 -1.58 -6.02
C GLN A 120 15.64 -0.30 -6.32
N PHE A 121 15.92 0.74 -5.53
CA PHE A 121 15.27 2.03 -5.68
C PHE A 121 15.74 2.78 -6.92
N LEU A 122 14.84 3.59 -7.47
CA LEU A 122 15.14 4.63 -8.46
C LEU A 122 15.29 5.97 -7.74
N ASP A 123 16.07 6.86 -8.32
CA ASP A 123 16.16 8.24 -7.84
C ASP A 123 14.82 8.94 -8.07
N SER A 124 14.42 9.78 -7.12
CA SER A 124 13.21 10.58 -7.27
C SER A 124 13.39 11.63 -8.36
N HIS A 125 12.33 11.82 -9.14
CA HIS A 125 12.22 12.93 -10.08
C HIS A 125 11.63 14.18 -9.42
N ASP A 126 11.08 14.03 -8.22
CA ASP A 126 10.52 15.10 -7.42
C ASP A 126 11.44 15.47 -6.27
N ALA A 127 11.76 16.77 -6.16
CA ALA A 127 12.64 17.28 -5.11
C ALA A 127 12.03 17.18 -3.71
N ASP A 128 10.70 17.09 -3.62
CA ASP A 128 9.95 17.03 -2.36
C ASP A 128 9.75 15.59 -1.86
N GLU A 129 9.92 14.57 -2.73
CA GLU A 129 9.82 13.14 -2.38
C GLU A 129 11.07 12.54 -1.72
N GLY A 130 12.12 13.33 -1.51
CA GLY A 130 13.40 12.85 -0.99
C GLY A 130 14.32 12.30 -2.08
N ASN A 131 15.28 11.42 -1.70
CA ASN A 131 16.30 10.94 -2.64
C ASN A 131 15.85 9.76 -3.52
N VAL A 132 14.74 9.09 -3.18
CA VAL A 132 14.25 7.90 -3.90
C VAL A 132 12.80 8.06 -4.29
N ASP A 133 12.45 7.54 -5.47
CA ASP A 133 11.07 7.46 -5.93
C ASP A 133 10.27 6.52 -5.00
N PRO A 134 9.23 7.02 -4.30
CA PRO A 134 8.49 6.23 -3.32
C PRO A 134 7.58 5.18 -3.94
N HIS A 135 7.23 5.27 -5.22
CA HIS A 135 6.15 4.55 -5.89
C HIS A 135 6.51 3.10 -6.26
N VAL A 136 7.17 2.38 -5.36
CA VAL A 136 7.67 1.01 -5.61
C VAL A 136 6.57 0.00 -5.96
N TRP A 137 5.34 0.23 -5.49
CA TRP A 137 4.20 -0.69 -5.64
C TRP A 137 3.60 -0.73 -7.06
N VAL A 138 3.92 0.24 -7.93
CA VAL A 138 3.42 0.23 -9.31
C VAL A 138 4.18 -0.75 -10.22
N SER A 139 5.23 -1.39 -9.72
CA SER A 139 5.99 -2.44 -10.38
C SER A 139 5.49 -3.82 -9.94
N VAL A 140 5.10 -4.68 -10.88
CA VAL A 140 4.74 -6.08 -10.57
C VAL A 140 5.93 -6.81 -9.98
N ARG A 141 7.16 -6.54 -10.44
CA ARG A 141 8.40 -7.18 -9.95
C ARG A 141 8.71 -6.78 -8.52
N ASN A 142 8.60 -5.49 -8.19
CA ASN A 142 8.75 -5.02 -6.82
C ASN A 142 7.65 -5.58 -5.91
N THR A 143 6.42 -5.65 -6.41
CA THR A 143 5.27 -6.19 -5.67
C THR A 143 5.47 -7.65 -5.25
N LYS A 144 6.19 -8.45 -6.05
CA LYS A 144 6.60 -9.81 -5.67
C LYS A 144 7.54 -9.81 -4.46
N ILE A 145 8.45 -8.82 -4.38
CA ILE A 145 9.36 -8.64 -3.24
C ILE A 145 8.56 -8.20 -2.01
N ILE A 146 7.67 -7.23 -2.16
CA ILE A 146 6.76 -6.74 -1.10
C ILE A 146 5.95 -7.91 -0.51
N ALA A 147 5.30 -8.69 -1.37
CA ALA A 147 4.52 -9.86 -0.95
C ALA A 147 5.38 -10.92 -0.24
N LYS A 148 6.63 -11.14 -0.68
CA LYS A 148 7.60 -12.03 -0.03
C LYS A 148 7.94 -11.56 1.38
N ASN A 149 8.23 -10.27 1.54
CA ASN A 149 8.55 -9.68 2.84
C ASN A 149 7.36 -9.75 3.79
N MET A 150 6.15 -9.41 3.32
CA MET A 150 4.92 -9.59 4.10
C MET A 150 4.74 -11.03 4.57
N TYR A 151 4.84 -11.99 3.65
CA TYR A 151 4.72 -13.41 3.98
C TYR A 151 5.74 -13.87 5.02
N ALA A 152 7.02 -13.49 4.86
CA ALA A 152 8.10 -13.89 5.76
C ALA A 152 7.86 -13.41 7.21
N HIS A 153 7.29 -12.22 7.39
CA HIS A 153 6.95 -11.69 8.70
C HIS A 153 5.63 -12.27 9.26
N LEU A 154 4.63 -12.49 8.41
CA LEU A 154 3.36 -13.11 8.82
C LEU A 154 3.55 -14.52 9.39
N VAL A 155 4.42 -15.33 8.82
CA VAL A 155 4.67 -16.70 9.35
C VAL A 155 5.43 -16.68 10.67
N LYS A 156 6.22 -15.63 10.94
CA LYS A 156 6.86 -15.43 12.25
C LYS A 156 5.85 -14.95 13.30
N LEU A 157 4.97 -14.02 12.94
CA LEU A 157 3.93 -13.49 13.82
C LEU A 157 2.87 -14.54 14.16
N TYR A 158 2.50 -15.36 13.19
CA TYR A 158 1.40 -16.31 13.31
C TYR A 158 1.78 -17.73 12.85
N PRO A 159 2.71 -18.41 13.52
CA PRO A 159 3.25 -19.72 13.10
C PRO A 159 2.17 -20.81 12.97
N LYS A 160 1.08 -20.68 13.74
CA LYS A 160 -0.08 -21.62 13.66
C LYS A 160 -0.78 -21.63 12.31
N TRP A 161 -0.63 -20.56 11.50
CA TRP A 161 -1.23 -20.44 10.17
C TRP A 161 -0.22 -20.51 9.02
N GLN A 162 1.03 -20.85 9.31
CA GLN A 162 2.11 -20.90 8.31
C GLN A 162 1.69 -21.70 7.06
N LYS A 163 1.18 -22.91 7.22
CA LYS A 163 0.74 -23.76 6.08
C LYS A 163 -0.35 -23.08 5.24
N TYR A 164 -1.29 -22.40 5.89
CA TYR A 164 -2.36 -21.67 5.22
C TYR A 164 -1.82 -20.47 4.44
N PHE A 165 -0.98 -19.66 5.07
CA PHE A 165 -0.36 -18.49 4.42
C PHE A 165 0.56 -18.90 3.27
N THR A 166 1.36 -19.98 3.44
CA THR A 166 2.23 -20.49 2.39
C THR A 166 1.45 -20.82 1.11
N LYS A 167 0.35 -21.56 1.23
CA LYS A 167 -0.49 -21.91 0.08
C LYS A 167 -1.01 -20.67 -0.65
N ARG A 168 -1.49 -19.68 0.10
CA ARG A 168 -2.05 -18.45 -0.47
C ARG A 168 -0.98 -17.54 -1.07
N TYR A 169 0.17 -17.41 -0.40
CA TYR A 169 1.32 -16.69 -0.93
C TYR A 169 1.83 -17.29 -2.25
N GLN A 170 1.92 -18.62 -2.34
CA GLN A 170 2.31 -19.29 -3.59
C GLN A 170 1.32 -19.02 -4.73
N ALA A 171 0.03 -19.01 -4.43
CA ALA A 171 -1.00 -18.66 -5.41
C ALA A 171 -0.88 -17.19 -5.86
N LEU A 172 -0.64 -16.27 -4.92
CA LEU A 172 -0.39 -14.85 -5.23
C LEU A 172 0.86 -14.68 -6.09
N GLN A 173 1.99 -15.32 -5.74
CA GLN A 173 3.21 -15.25 -6.53
C GLN A 173 3.00 -15.76 -7.96
N LYS A 174 2.28 -16.87 -8.13
CA LYS A 174 1.93 -17.39 -9.45
C LYS A 174 1.12 -16.39 -10.27
N SER A 175 0.11 -15.75 -9.66
CA SER A 175 -0.69 -14.72 -10.32
C SER A 175 0.14 -13.50 -10.73
N LEU A 176 1.06 -13.05 -9.87
CA LEU A 176 1.97 -11.95 -10.19
C LEU A 176 2.96 -12.33 -11.31
N ASP A 177 3.45 -13.58 -11.34
CA ASP A 177 4.30 -14.09 -12.43
C ASP A 177 3.55 -14.14 -13.76
N GLU A 178 2.29 -14.55 -13.75
CA GLU A 178 1.44 -14.57 -14.94
C GLU A 178 1.17 -13.14 -15.45
N MET A 179 0.91 -12.21 -14.52
CA MET A 179 0.72 -10.80 -14.82
C MET A 179 1.96 -10.17 -15.46
N ASP A 180 3.17 -10.37 -14.86
CA ASP A 180 4.43 -9.83 -15.39
C ASP A 180 4.74 -10.37 -16.79
N ARG A 181 4.51 -11.69 -17.02
CA ARG A 181 4.69 -12.29 -18.36
C ARG A 181 3.73 -11.71 -19.38
N ASN A 182 2.45 -11.56 -19.01
CA ASN A 182 1.44 -10.98 -19.90
C ASN A 182 1.79 -9.54 -20.27
N PHE A 183 2.14 -8.72 -19.29
CA PHE A 183 2.53 -7.33 -19.50
C PHE A 183 3.78 -7.22 -20.37
N THR A 184 4.82 -8.03 -20.08
CA THR A 184 6.04 -8.08 -20.89
C THR A 184 5.73 -8.42 -22.35
N SER A 185 4.95 -9.48 -22.59
CA SER A 185 4.62 -9.91 -23.97
C SER A 185 3.85 -8.86 -24.75
N ARG A 186 2.88 -8.18 -24.10
CA ARG A 186 2.03 -7.19 -24.75
C ARG A 186 2.77 -5.88 -25.03
N LEU A 187 3.57 -5.42 -24.05
CA LEU A 187 4.31 -4.16 -24.16
C LEU A 187 5.52 -4.27 -25.09
N GLN A 188 6.14 -5.45 -25.21
CA GLN A 188 7.17 -5.68 -26.24
C GLN A 188 6.62 -5.62 -27.68
N GLN A 189 5.34 -5.88 -27.86
CA GLN A 189 4.67 -5.77 -29.16
C GLN A 189 4.07 -4.38 -29.40
N ALA A 190 4.05 -3.53 -28.38
CA ALA A 190 3.56 -2.16 -28.49
C ALA A 190 4.50 -1.33 -29.37
N GLN A 191 3.92 -0.52 -30.24
CA GLN A 191 4.69 0.31 -31.18
C GLN A 191 5.28 1.55 -30.54
N HIS A 192 4.68 2.00 -29.44
CA HIS A 192 5.10 3.17 -28.72
C HIS A 192 5.74 2.76 -27.40
N SER A 193 6.93 3.27 -27.19
CA SER A 193 7.72 3.01 -25.97
C SER A 193 7.60 4.12 -24.92
N SER A 194 6.66 5.09 -25.11
CA SER A 194 6.49 6.23 -24.23
C SER A 194 5.02 6.48 -23.90
N PHE A 195 4.80 7.01 -22.70
CA PHE A 195 3.50 7.46 -22.23
C PHE A 195 3.64 8.72 -21.38
N LEU A 196 2.60 9.51 -21.30
CA LEU A 196 2.56 10.72 -20.49
C LEU A 196 1.88 10.44 -19.16
N VAL A 197 2.35 11.14 -18.13
CA VAL A 197 1.72 11.20 -16.82
C VAL A 197 1.65 12.66 -16.38
N TRP A 198 0.73 12.96 -15.46
CA TRP A 198 0.83 14.24 -14.77
C TRP A 198 1.97 14.20 -13.78
N HIS A 199 1.85 13.47 -12.69
CA HIS A 199 2.87 13.25 -11.67
C HIS A 199 3.69 11.97 -11.96
N PRO A 200 5.01 11.91 -11.70
CA PRO A 200 5.91 10.84 -12.15
C PRO A 200 5.79 9.54 -11.34
N THR A 201 4.60 9.01 -11.16
CA THR A 201 4.28 7.84 -10.33
C THR A 201 4.76 6.49 -10.89
N PHE A 202 4.89 6.35 -12.23
CA PHE A 202 5.05 5.03 -12.86
C PHE A 202 6.47 4.72 -13.33
N SER A 203 7.50 5.30 -12.70
CA SER A 203 8.90 5.12 -13.09
C SER A 203 9.36 3.66 -12.99
N TYR A 204 8.95 2.95 -11.93
CA TYR A 204 9.27 1.52 -11.78
C TYR A 204 8.57 0.64 -12.81
N PHE A 205 7.33 0.96 -13.17
CA PHE A 205 6.62 0.30 -14.27
C PHE A 205 7.34 0.53 -15.59
N ALA A 206 7.71 1.78 -15.90
CA ALA A 206 8.44 2.14 -17.10
C ALA A 206 9.79 1.41 -17.18
N ARG A 207 10.55 1.39 -16.09
CA ARG A 207 11.82 0.62 -15.99
C ARG A 207 11.63 -0.86 -16.34
N ASP A 208 10.61 -1.48 -15.74
CA ASP A 208 10.41 -2.93 -15.83
C ASP A 208 10.05 -3.40 -17.24
N TYR A 209 9.34 -2.56 -18.00
CA TYR A 209 8.87 -2.87 -19.35
C TYR A 209 9.57 -2.07 -20.44
N GLN A 210 10.70 -1.40 -20.11
CA GLN A 210 11.52 -0.62 -21.05
C GLN A 210 10.72 0.49 -21.77
N LEU A 211 9.81 1.10 -21.04
CA LEU A 211 9.02 2.25 -21.49
C LEU A 211 9.66 3.55 -21.02
N LYS A 212 9.27 4.66 -21.64
CA LYS A 212 9.65 6.00 -21.22
C LYS A 212 8.45 6.74 -20.65
N GLN A 213 8.48 7.00 -19.36
CA GLN A 213 7.55 7.91 -18.71
C GLN A 213 7.98 9.36 -18.98
N ILE A 214 7.01 10.20 -19.35
CA ILE A 214 7.20 11.65 -19.51
C ILE A 214 6.22 12.34 -18.60
N SER A 215 6.74 12.99 -17.57
CA SER A 215 5.94 13.72 -16.59
C SER A 215 5.68 15.16 -17.05
N LEU A 216 4.46 15.63 -16.86
CA LEU A 216 4.06 17.03 -17.09
C LEU A 216 4.27 17.90 -15.85
N ASP A 217 4.34 17.29 -14.68
CA ASP A 217 4.65 17.91 -13.39
C ASP A 217 5.99 17.38 -12.85
N ASP A 218 6.71 18.19 -12.09
CA ASP A 218 8.00 17.87 -11.42
C ASP A 218 7.95 18.11 -9.92
N GLY A 219 6.74 18.19 -9.34
CA GLY A 219 6.56 18.44 -7.90
C GLY A 219 6.77 19.91 -7.49
N LYS A 220 7.09 20.80 -8.43
CA LYS A 220 7.17 22.25 -8.19
C LYS A 220 6.03 22.93 -8.92
N GLU A 221 5.55 24.06 -8.40
CA GLU A 221 4.62 24.88 -9.18
C GLU A 221 5.24 25.20 -10.55
N PRO A 222 4.72 24.59 -11.64
CA PRO A 222 5.38 24.71 -12.92
C PRO A 222 5.26 26.16 -13.42
N THR A 223 6.40 26.77 -13.73
CA THR A 223 6.36 28.02 -14.49
C THR A 223 5.74 27.77 -15.86
N VAL A 224 5.08 28.77 -16.45
CA VAL A 224 4.49 28.67 -17.79
C VAL A 224 5.52 28.18 -18.82
N THR A 225 6.79 28.59 -18.67
CA THR A 225 7.88 28.18 -19.57
C THR A 225 8.24 26.70 -19.38
N ALA A 226 8.37 26.22 -18.13
CA ALA A 226 8.66 24.84 -17.85
C ALA A 226 7.56 23.92 -18.42
N LEU A 227 6.32 24.28 -18.20
CA LEU A 227 5.17 23.53 -18.71
C LEU A 227 5.13 23.48 -20.24
N ARG A 228 5.38 24.61 -20.94
CA ARG A 228 5.50 24.65 -22.41
C ARG A 228 6.58 23.70 -22.92
N ASN A 229 7.76 23.72 -22.30
CA ASN A 229 8.87 22.82 -22.68
C ASN A 229 8.47 21.35 -22.53
N ARG A 230 7.73 21.00 -21.49
CA ARG A 230 7.25 19.62 -21.26
C ARG A 230 6.17 19.21 -22.25
N LEU A 231 5.24 20.11 -22.59
CA LEU A 231 4.26 19.88 -23.65
C LEU A 231 4.94 19.66 -25.01
N ASP A 232 6.00 20.42 -25.31
CA ASP A 232 6.77 20.22 -26.53
C ASP A 232 7.55 18.90 -26.52
N LEU A 233 8.08 18.49 -25.37
CA LEU A 233 8.70 17.19 -25.20
C LEU A 233 7.65 16.06 -25.37
N ALA A 234 6.48 16.20 -24.77
CA ALA A 234 5.36 15.28 -24.91
C ALA A 234 4.96 15.11 -26.38
N ARG A 235 4.78 16.21 -27.13
CA ARG A 235 4.47 16.18 -28.58
C ARG A 235 5.56 15.47 -29.39
N LYS A 236 6.83 15.68 -29.06
CA LYS A 236 7.98 15.08 -29.76
C LYS A 236 8.17 13.62 -29.40
N SER A 237 7.64 13.14 -28.30
CA SER A 237 7.86 11.77 -27.81
C SER A 237 7.11 10.70 -28.59
N GLY A 238 6.08 11.07 -29.35
CA GLY A 238 5.16 10.15 -30.00
C GLY A 238 4.25 9.40 -29.02
N ALA A 239 4.15 9.86 -27.75
CA ALA A 239 3.21 9.28 -26.80
C ALA A 239 1.77 9.69 -27.15
N GLU A 240 0.87 8.72 -27.21
CA GLU A 240 -0.54 8.92 -27.59
C GLU A 240 -1.50 8.78 -26.40
N VAL A 241 -1.00 8.41 -25.22
CA VAL A 241 -1.80 8.27 -24.02
C VAL A 241 -1.22 9.11 -22.86
N LEU A 242 -2.11 9.73 -22.10
CA LEU A 242 -1.83 10.45 -20.87
C LEU A 242 -2.60 9.79 -19.71
N PHE A 243 -1.88 9.32 -18.70
CA PHE A 243 -2.46 8.82 -17.48
C PHE A 243 -2.63 9.94 -16.46
N LEU A 244 -3.86 10.10 -15.98
CA LEU A 244 -4.24 11.06 -14.96
C LEU A 244 -4.58 10.33 -13.66
N GLN A 245 -4.23 10.92 -12.53
CA GLN A 245 -4.56 10.38 -11.21
C GLN A 245 -5.79 11.09 -10.65
N PRO A 246 -6.71 10.39 -9.94
CA PRO A 246 -7.91 11.01 -9.36
C PRO A 246 -7.61 12.11 -8.35
N GLN A 247 -6.46 12.02 -7.68
CA GLN A 247 -6.03 12.93 -6.61
C GLN A 247 -5.49 14.28 -7.13
N ILE A 248 -5.30 14.40 -8.45
CA ILE A 248 -4.78 15.62 -9.07
C ILE A 248 -5.92 16.58 -9.38
N ASP A 249 -5.78 17.85 -8.99
CA ASP A 249 -6.74 18.90 -9.34
C ASP A 249 -6.76 19.11 -10.87
N GLY A 250 -7.72 18.45 -11.52
CA GLY A 250 -7.87 18.45 -12.97
C GLY A 250 -8.17 19.82 -13.60
N ARG A 251 -8.42 20.87 -12.81
CA ARG A 251 -8.78 22.20 -13.35
C ARG A 251 -7.59 22.92 -13.96
N GLN A 252 -6.41 22.87 -13.33
CA GLN A 252 -5.16 23.39 -13.91
C GLN A 252 -4.74 22.54 -15.12
N ALA A 253 -4.80 21.22 -14.97
CA ALA A 253 -4.53 20.27 -16.04
C ALA A 253 -5.48 20.45 -17.24
N ALA A 254 -6.77 20.62 -17.02
CA ALA A 254 -7.78 20.63 -18.09
C ALA A 254 -7.56 21.73 -19.16
N THR A 255 -7.09 22.90 -18.76
CA THR A 255 -6.82 24.00 -19.71
C THR A 255 -5.58 23.71 -20.57
N LEU A 256 -4.55 23.14 -19.96
CA LEU A 256 -3.26 22.85 -20.60
C LEU A 256 -3.32 21.59 -21.47
N LEU A 257 -4.14 20.63 -21.06
CA LEU A 257 -4.30 19.35 -21.76
C LEU A 257 -5.24 19.42 -22.96
N ARG A 258 -5.96 20.55 -23.18
CA ARG A 258 -6.81 20.75 -24.38
C ARG A 258 -5.98 20.69 -25.66
N ASP A 259 -4.76 21.20 -25.61
CA ASP A 259 -3.88 21.30 -26.77
C ASP A 259 -3.05 20.03 -27.03
N LEU A 260 -3.17 19.03 -26.16
CA LEU A 260 -2.57 17.71 -26.36
C LEU A 260 -3.59 16.79 -27.02
N ASN A 261 -3.27 16.39 -28.26
CA ASN A 261 -4.07 15.40 -28.99
C ASN A 261 -3.67 13.98 -28.58
N VAL A 262 -3.94 13.63 -27.32
CA VAL A 262 -3.66 12.32 -26.73
C VAL A 262 -4.89 11.77 -26.00
N GLU A 263 -5.02 10.47 -25.95
CA GLU A 263 -6.04 9.82 -25.14
C GLU A 263 -5.77 10.06 -23.64
N LYS A 264 -6.81 10.45 -22.90
CA LYS A 264 -6.72 10.73 -21.44
C LYS A 264 -7.41 9.64 -20.67
N ILE A 265 -6.65 8.94 -19.85
CA ILE A 265 -7.13 7.78 -19.09
C ILE A 265 -6.85 8.01 -17.61
N THR A 266 -7.89 7.92 -16.78
CA THR A 266 -7.71 7.98 -15.32
C THR A 266 -7.26 6.64 -14.81
N ILE A 267 -6.14 6.63 -14.05
CA ILE A 267 -5.55 5.47 -13.37
C ILE A 267 -5.35 5.82 -11.91
N ASN A 268 -5.86 4.96 -11.02
CA ASN A 268 -5.62 5.10 -9.59
C ASN A 268 -4.52 4.13 -9.11
N PRO A 269 -3.27 4.59 -8.93
CA PRO A 269 -2.16 3.74 -8.46
C PRO A 269 -2.35 3.26 -7.01
N LEU A 270 -3.25 3.89 -6.25
CA LEU A 270 -3.58 3.55 -4.87
C LEU A 270 -4.85 2.70 -4.73
N SER A 271 -5.42 2.22 -5.83
CA SER A 271 -6.63 1.40 -5.79
C SER A 271 -6.41 0.05 -5.11
N MET A 272 -7.41 -0.40 -4.35
CA MET A 272 -7.53 -1.81 -3.93
C MET A 272 -7.60 -2.77 -5.12
N LYS A 273 -8.03 -2.29 -6.29
CA LYS A 273 -8.02 -3.02 -7.56
C LYS A 273 -6.73 -2.78 -8.34
N TRP A 274 -5.63 -2.72 -7.64
CA TRP A 274 -4.32 -2.41 -8.15
C TRP A 274 -3.95 -3.17 -9.45
N ASN A 275 -4.25 -4.45 -9.52
CA ASN A 275 -4.01 -5.29 -10.69
C ASN A 275 -4.86 -4.90 -11.90
N GLU A 276 -6.11 -4.45 -11.69
CA GLU A 276 -6.99 -3.97 -12.76
C GLU A 276 -6.48 -2.63 -13.31
N GLU A 277 -6.03 -1.72 -12.44
CA GLU A 277 -5.48 -0.43 -12.85
C GLU A 277 -4.20 -0.56 -13.69
N LEU A 278 -3.25 -1.43 -13.28
CA LEU A 278 -2.07 -1.69 -14.10
C LEU A 278 -2.40 -2.41 -15.42
N THR A 279 -3.40 -3.30 -15.42
CA THR A 279 -3.86 -3.95 -16.66
C THR A 279 -4.44 -2.92 -17.62
N LYS A 280 -5.25 -1.98 -17.13
CA LYS A 280 -5.80 -0.88 -17.91
C LYS A 280 -4.72 0.00 -18.54
N MET A 281 -3.60 0.24 -17.82
CA MET A 281 -2.44 0.94 -18.40
C MET A 281 -1.83 0.16 -19.57
N VAL A 282 -1.62 -1.15 -19.38
CA VAL A 282 -1.08 -2.02 -20.45
C VAL A 282 -2.01 -2.08 -21.63
N ASP A 283 -3.34 -2.16 -21.41
CA ASP A 283 -4.35 -2.13 -22.45
C ASP A 283 -4.23 -0.86 -23.30
N ALA A 284 -4.13 0.29 -22.64
CA ALA A 284 -4.04 1.59 -23.30
C ALA A 284 -2.74 1.73 -24.11
N ILE A 285 -1.58 1.33 -23.54
CA ILE A 285 -0.30 1.45 -24.24
C ILE A 285 -0.23 0.47 -25.44
N ALA A 286 -0.73 -0.77 -25.25
CA ALA A 286 -0.65 -1.81 -26.28
C ALA A 286 -1.66 -1.64 -27.42
N SER A 287 -2.76 -0.90 -27.20
CA SER A 287 -3.81 -0.68 -28.22
C SER A 287 -3.57 0.54 -29.09
N GLN A 288 -2.50 1.29 -28.89
CA GLN A 288 -2.22 2.51 -29.66
C GLN A 288 -2.05 2.19 -31.14
N PRO A 289 -2.72 2.96 -32.04
CA PRO A 289 -2.69 2.69 -33.46
C PRO A 289 -1.32 2.90 -34.08
N VAL A 290 -1.04 2.17 -35.17
CA VAL A 290 0.17 2.35 -35.98
C VAL A 290 0.13 3.73 -36.62
N VAL A 291 0.91 4.66 -36.13
CA VAL A 291 1.20 5.87 -36.90
C VAL A 291 2.07 5.46 -38.08
N LYS A 292 1.48 5.27 -39.24
CA LYS A 292 2.25 5.24 -40.49
C LYS A 292 2.82 6.64 -40.65
N ASN A 293 4.11 6.82 -40.37
CA ASN A 293 4.81 8.02 -40.79
C ASN A 293 4.63 8.17 -42.28
N PRO A 294 4.23 9.37 -42.79
CA PRO A 294 4.05 9.61 -44.19
C PRO A 294 5.35 9.54 -44.99
#